data_10edf39352f8826ad3008a91eb59524f
#
_entry.id   10edf39352f8826ad3008a91eb59524f
#
_cell.length_a   1.000
_cell.length_b   1.000
_cell.length_c   1.000
_cell.angle_alpha   90.00
_cell.angle_beta   90.00
_cell.angle_gamma   90.00
#
_symmetry.space_group_name_H-M   'P 1'
#
loop_
_entity.id
_entity.type
_entity.pdbx_description
1 polymer ?
#
loop_
_entity_poly.entity_id
_entity_poly.type
_entity_poly.pdbx_seq_one_letter_code
_entity_poly.pdbx_strand_id
1 'polypeptide(L)'
;MRTALTYLRSFISFCSAWGASTGVRAQSIHRAGASDERDDFPHWRYYPEKCWSGYTIFQAAERGALLIDMNGNEVRMWEGLQGFPNKMLPGGYVMGSLGERNPKYGLQDQTDLVQVDWDGNIVWKFDKAEYIEDPGEEPQWMARQHHDYQREGNTVGYYVPGSDPKTNSGNTLILAHKNVHVPAISDKMLLDDVIYEVDWDGDIVWEWKVSDHFEELGFDAIARNLMYRDPNYYTGFGNSHIAGDWVHTNSMSVLGPNKWYDAGDKRFHPDNIIIDCRDANIILIIEKATGNIVWKIGPYFDQTPELRELGW
;
A
#
# COMPACT_ATOMS: atom_id res chain seq x y z
N MET A 1 -25.53 -4.65 -1.37
CA MET A 1 -25.12 -3.58 -2.30
C MET A 1 -24.86 -2.25 -1.61
N ARG A 2 -25.83 -1.59 -0.94
CA ARG A 2 -25.58 -0.29 -0.27
C ARG A 2 -24.40 -0.29 0.74
N THR A 3 -24.17 -1.38 1.43
CA THR A 3 -23.12 -1.49 2.46
C THR A 3 -21.70 -1.61 1.85
N ALA A 4 -21.54 -2.29 0.75
CA ALA A 4 -20.24 -2.41 0.05
C ALA A 4 -19.74 -1.06 -0.47
N LEU A 5 -20.66 -0.22 -0.95
CA LEU A 5 -20.31 1.11 -1.44
C LEU A 5 -20.00 2.12 -0.32
N THR A 6 -20.53 1.92 0.86
CA THR A 6 -20.15 2.76 2.02
C THR A 6 -18.68 2.52 2.38
N TYR A 7 -18.22 1.27 2.27
CA TYR A 7 -16.80 0.94 2.45
C TYR A 7 -15.92 1.43 1.30
N LEU A 8 -16.43 1.33 0.06
CA LEU A 8 -15.72 1.86 -1.11
C LEU A 8 -15.54 3.39 -1.02
N ARG A 9 -16.55 4.14 -0.57
CA ARG A 9 -16.44 5.60 -0.33
C ARG A 9 -15.41 5.94 0.73
N SER A 10 -15.32 5.17 1.81
CA SER A 10 -14.29 5.36 2.83
C SER A 10 -12.89 5.06 2.28
N PHE A 11 -12.75 4.06 1.42
CA PHE A 11 -11.49 3.67 0.81
C PHE A 11 -10.99 4.73 -0.20
N ILE A 12 -11.87 5.19 -1.10
CA ILE A 12 -11.54 6.23 -2.09
C ILE A 12 -11.25 7.58 -1.43
N SER A 13 -11.95 7.92 -0.33
CA SER A 13 -11.70 9.16 0.41
C SER A 13 -10.35 9.16 1.13
N PHE A 14 -9.78 8.00 1.42
CA PHE A 14 -8.45 7.88 2.05
C PHE A 14 -7.32 8.06 1.04
N CYS A 15 -7.50 7.61 -0.20
CA CYS A 15 -6.50 7.75 -1.26
C CYS A 15 -6.38 9.16 -1.83
N SER A 16 -7.43 9.99 -1.77
CA SER A 16 -7.42 11.35 -2.34
C SER A 16 -6.80 12.42 -1.45
N ALA A 17 -6.43 12.13 -0.21
CA ALA A 17 -5.91 13.12 0.76
C ALA A 17 -4.37 13.31 0.74
N TRP A 18 -3.62 12.61 -0.13
CA TRP A 18 -2.15 12.61 -0.09
C TRP A 18 -1.45 13.18 -1.32
N GLY A 19 -2.00 14.24 -1.89
CA GLY A 19 -1.39 14.96 -3.00
C GLY A 19 -0.94 16.37 -2.63
N ALA A 20 -0.02 16.55 -1.69
CA ALA A 20 0.83 17.76 -1.57
C ALA A 20 1.86 17.58 -0.45
N SER A 21 3.08 17.15 -0.76
CA SER A 21 4.22 17.33 0.14
C SER A 21 4.69 18.78 0.07
N THR A 22 4.16 19.64 0.91
CA THR A 22 4.82 20.90 1.27
C THR A 22 5.20 20.79 2.73
N GLY A 23 6.50 20.95 2.99
CA GLY A 23 7.12 20.80 4.29
C GLY A 23 6.35 21.43 5.44
N VAL A 24 5.74 20.60 6.25
CA VAL A 24 5.24 20.98 7.55
C VAL A 24 6.36 20.77 8.55
N ARG A 25 6.99 21.86 8.99
CA ARG A 25 7.89 21.85 10.16
C ARG A 25 7.10 21.31 11.35
N ALA A 26 7.62 20.26 11.96
CA ALA A 26 7.12 19.76 13.24
C ALA A 26 7.23 20.90 14.27
N GLN A 27 6.09 21.50 14.60
CA GLN A 27 5.98 22.34 15.80
C GLN A 27 5.64 21.42 16.98
N SER A 28 6.42 21.58 18.03
CA SER A 28 6.24 20.88 19.30
C SER A 28 4.78 20.95 19.76
N ILE A 29 4.17 19.78 19.97
CA ILE A 29 2.84 19.65 20.57
C ILE A 29 3.00 20.02 22.05
N HIS A 30 2.63 21.24 22.40
CA HIS A 30 2.51 21.65 23.80
C HIS A 30 1.25 21.05 24.41
N ARG A 31 1.41 20.51 25.64
CA ARG A 31 0.33 20.01 26.49
C ARG A 31 -0.85 20.97 26.49
N ALA A 32 -2.03 20.47 26.16
CA ALA A 32 -3.29 21.16 26.40
C ALA A 32 -3.63 21.10 27.90
N GLY A 33 -3.18 22.12 28.60
CA GLY A 33 -3.66 22.46 29.96
C GLY A 33 -4.05 23.92 29.94
N ALA A 34 -5.35 24.18 30.18
CA ALA A 34 -5.99 25.45 30.47
C ALA A 34 -5.85 26.58 29.43
N SER A 35 -6.99 26.94 28.83
CA SER A 35 -7.39 28.23 28.22
C SER A 35 -6.28 29.23 27.92
N ASP A 36 -5.89 29.31 26.66
CA ASP A 36 -5.39 30.55 26.07
C ASP A 36 -6.04 30.73 24.68
N GLU A 37 -6.70 31.87 24.52
CA GLU A 37 -7.41 32.27 23.33
C GLU A 37 -6.40 32.59 22.21
N ARG A 38 -6.23 31.65 21.29
CA ARG A 38 -5.65 31.89 19.97
C ARG A 38 -6.49 31.18 18.91
N ASP A 39 -7.34 31.97 18.29
CA ASP A 39 -8.46 31.62 17.43
C ASP A 39 -8.08 31.27 15.98
N ASP A 40 -6.99 30.57 15.67
CA ASP A 40 -6.61 30.33 14.27
C ASP A 40 -6.21 28.88 13.91
N PHE A 41 -6.48 27.89 14.76
CA PHE A 41 -6.31 26.49 14.39
C PHE A 41 -7.65 25.75 14.46
N PRO A 42 -7.95 24.83 13.51
CA PRO A 42 -9.16 24.02 13.61
C PRO A 42 -9.13 23.30 14.96
N HIS A 43 -10.17 23.53 15.75
CA HIS A 43 -10.33 22.97 17.07
C HIS A 43 -10.26 21.44 17.00
N TRP A 44 -9.17 20.84 17.44
CA TRP A 44 -9.07 19.40 17.65
C TRP A 44 -10.11 19.01 18.69
N ARG A 45 -11.18 18.35 18.23
CA ARG A 45 -12.22 17.87 19.12
C ARG A 45 -12.04 16.38 19.32
N TYR A 46 -11.73 15.98 20.53
CA TYR A 46 -11.69 14.61 20.95
C TYR A 46 -13.03 14.25 21.61
N TYR A 47 -13.72 13.25 21.05
CA TYR A 47 -14.97 12.70 21.57
C TYR A 47 -14.72 11.25 21.97
N PRO A 48 -14.29 10.98 23.22
CA PRO A 48 -13.92 9.63 23.67
C PRO A 48 -15.01 8.59 23.41
N GLU A 49 -16.28 9.00 23.58
CA GLU A 49 -17.45 8.14 23.37
C GLU A 49 -17.70 7.75 21.91
N LYS A 50 -17.03 8.42 20.95
CA LYS A 50 -17.12 8.17 19.50
C LYS A 50 -15.84 7.58 18.93
N CYS A 51 -14.79 7.46 19.73
CA CYS A 51 -13.50 6.98 19.32
C CYS A 51 -13.33 5.52 19.71
N TRP A 52 -12.70 4.75 18.83
CA TRP A 52 -12.21 3.42 19.19
C TRP A 52 -11.02 3.59 20.13
N SER A 53 -11.07 2.96 21.31
CA SER A 53 -9.96 3.01 22.26
C SER A 53 -8.77 2.18 21.75
N GLY A 54 -7.56 2.73 21.75
CA GLY A 54 -6.38 2.04 21.29
C GLY A 54 -5.18 2.95 21.09
N TYR A 55 -4.33 2.55 20.17
CA TYR A 55 -3.10 3.26 19.82
C TYR A 55 -3.07 3.49 18.31
N THR A 56 -2.34 4.53 17.91
CA THR A 56 -2.08 4.82 16.49
C THR A 56 -0.58 4.75 16.23
N ILE A 57 -0.19 3.94 15.23
CA ILE A 57 1.18 3.92 14.72
C ILE A 57 1.23 4.65 13.38
N PHE A 58 2.28 5.43 13.18
CA PHE A 58 2.52 6.12 11.91
C PHE A 58 4.01 6.48 11.79
N GLN A 59 4.44 6.76 10.56
CA GLN A 59 5.76 7.29 10.30
C GLN A 59 5.84 8.76 10.76
N ALA A 60 6.63 9.04 11.78
CA ALA A 60 7.03 10.38 12.16
C ALA A 60 8.24 10.78 11.30
N ALA A 61 8.03 11.78 10.42
CA ALA A 61 9.04 12.19 9.44
C ALA A 61 10.45 12.38 10.09
N GLU A 62 11.47 11.83 9.45
CA GLU A 62 12.88 11.90 9.86
C GLU A 62 13.22 11.24 11.23
N ARG A 63 12.23 10.69 11.93
CA ARG A 63 12.45 10.03 13.23
C ARG A 63 12.31 8.52 13.16
N GLY A 64 11.21 8.03 12.59
CA GLY A 64 10.90 6.62 12.53
C GLY A 64 9.43 6.31 12.81
N ALA A 65 9.12 5.07 13.18
CA ALA A 65 7.76 4.66 13.54
C ALA A 65 7.40 5.13 14.94
N LEU A 66 6.34 5.92 15.05
CA LEU A 66 5.84 6.47 16.30
C LEU A 66 4.50 5.86 16.68
N LEU A 67 4.41 5.32 17.87
CA LEU A 67 3.19 4.86 18.51
C LEU A 67 2.70 5.90 19.52
N ILE A 68 1.46 6.36 19.37
CA ILE A 68 0.82 7.28 20.29
C ILE A 68 -0.43 6.67 20.92
N ASP A 69 -0.79 7.16 22.12
CA ASP A 69 -2.08 6.88 22.75
C ASP A 69 -3.18 7.80 22.20
N MET A 70 -4.41 7.63 22.71
CA MET A 70 -5.57 8.44 22.31
C MET A 70 -5.49 9.90 22.75
N ASN A 71 -4.56 10.27 23.63
CA ASN A 71 -4.29 11.64 24.06
C ASN A 71 -3.13 12.28 23.29
N GLY A 72 -2.54 11.56 22.34
CA GLY A 72 -1.38 12.02 21.58
C GLY A 72 -0.05 11.91 22.31
N ASN A 73 0.00 11.21 23.45
CA ASN A 73 1.27 10.97 24.13
C ASN A 73 2.09 9.93 23.38
N GLU A 74 3.39 10.18 23.24
CA GLU A 74 4.32 9.19 22.69
C GLU A 74 4.40 7.99 23.65
N VAL A 75 4.09 6.80 23.13
CA VAL A 75 4.16 5.53 23.86
C VAL A 75 5.47 4.83 23.55
N ARG A 76 5.84 4.76 22.27
CA ARG A 76 7.07 4.15 21.78
C ARG A 76 7.52 4.80 20.47
N MET A 77 8.83 4.95 20.31
CA MET A 77 9.49 5.34 19.07
C MET A 77 10.47 4.22 18.67
N TRP A 78 10.35 3.75 17.43
CA TRP A 78 11.36 2.92 16.78
C TRP A 78 12.16 3.82 15.83
N GLU A 79 13.26 4.34 16.34
CA GLU A 79 14.10 5.29 15.59
C GLU A 79 14.67 4.66 14.32
N GLY A 80 14.59 5.38 13.21
CA GLY A 80 15.08 4.94 11.91
C GLY A 80 14.19 3.90 11.21
N LEU A 81 13.20 3.31 11.89
CA LEU A 81 12.23 2.43 11.24
C LEU A 81 11.24 3.27 10.46
N GLN A 82 11.45 3.32 9.17
CA GLN A 82 10.52 3.98 8.26
C GLN A 82 9.40 3.02 7.86
N GLY A 83 8.37 3.52 7.28
CA GLY A 83 7.29 2.67 6.82
C GLY A 83 6.41 3.38 5.83
N PHE A 84 6.03 2.59 4.86
CA PHE A 84 5.06 3.02 3.89
C PHE A 84 4.16 1.82 3.57
N PRO A 85 3.26 1.53 4.53
CA PRO A 85 3.05 2.05 5.89
C PRO A 85 3.90 1.38 7.00
N ASN A 86 3.77 1.84 8.27
CA ASN A 86 4.13 1.04 9.43
C ASN A 86 2.91 0.24 9.89
N LYS A 87 3.09 -1.05 10.22
CA LYS A 87 2.00 -1.93 10.69
C LYS A 87 2.41 -2.66 11.96
N MET A 88 1.57 -2.59 13.00
CA MET A 88 1.75 -3.38 14.21
C MET A 88 1.23 -4.80 14.03
N LEU A 89 1.95 -5.73 14.65
CA LEU A 89 1.54 -7.11 14.85
C LEU A 89 1.36 -7.38 16.36
N PRO A 90 0.61 -8.43 16.73
CA PRO A 90 0.47 -8.82 18.14
C PRO A 90 1.83 -9.04 18.81
N GLY A 91 1.89 -8.76 20.12
CA GLY A 91 3.12 -8.90 20.91
C GLY A 91 4.04 -7.70 20.84
N GLY A 92 3.59 -6.60 20.21
CA GLY A 92 4.37 -5.36 20.11
C GLY A 92 5.39 -5.34 18.98
N TYR A 93 5.29 -6.27 18.04
CA TYR A 93 6.08 -6.23 16.81
C TYR A 93 5.60 -5.14 15.87
N VAL A 94 6.53 -4.58 15.10
CA VAL A 94 6.24 -3.57 14.08
C VAL A 94 6.91 -3.96 12.77
N MET A 95 6.21 -3.81 11.67
CA MET A 95 6.76 -3.94 10.33
C MET A 95 6.99 -2.56 9.71
N GLY A 96 8.06 -2.43 8.96
CA GLY A 96 8.48 -1.22 8.26
C GLY A 96 9.76 -1.46 7.46
N SER A 97 10.46 -0.40 7.08
CA SER A 97 11.71 -0.44 6.33
C SER A 97 12.82 0.33 7.04
N LEU A 98 14.07 -0.05 6.80
CA LEU A 98 15.24 0.65 7.29
C LEU A 98 15.90 1.56 6.27
N GLY A 99 15.44 1.53 5.01
CA GLY A 99 16.00 2.37 3.97
C GLY A 99 15.09 2.54 2.77
N GLU A 100 15.34 3.61 2.02
CA GLU A 100 14.64 3.95 0.78
C GLU A 100 15.67 4.06 -0.34
N ARG A 101 15.33 3.54 -1.52
CA ARG A 101 16.11 3.74 -2.75
C ARG A 101 16.16 5.22 -3.08
N ASN A 102 17.31 5.68 -3.61
CA ASN A 102 17.43 7.06 -4.05
C ASN A 102 16.25 7.44 -4.98
N PRO A 103 15.45 8.49 -4.61
CA PRO A 103 14.24 8.87 -5.35
C PRO A 103 14.48 9.27 -6.82
N LYS A 104 15.73 9.50 -7.19
CA LYS A 104 16.13 9.74 -8.58
C LYS A 104 15.94 8.49 -9.46
N TYR A 105 16.01 7.30 -8.88
CA TYR A 105 16.00 6.02 -9.61
C TYR A 105 14.80 5.15 -9.29
N GLY A 106 14.17 5.35 -8.15
CA GLY A 106 13.00 4.59 -7.71
C GLY A 106 11.91 5.49 -7.15
N LEU A 107 10.66 5.17 -7.39
CA LEU A 107 9.53 5.88 -6.84
C LEU A 107 9.06 5.18 -5.57
N GLN A 108 9.43 5.73 -4.40
CA GLN A 108 9.00 5.20 -3.10
C GLN A 108 9.46 3.75 -2.80
N ASP A 109 10.46 3.26 -3.54
CA ASP A 109 11.01 1.92 -3.35
C ASP A 109 11.72 1.82 -2.00
N GLN A 110 11.25 0.95 -1.13
CA GLN A 110 11.96 0.63 0.10
C GLN A 110 13.04 -0.42 -0.18
N THR A 111 14.20 -0.27 0.44
CA THR A 111 15.32 -1.22 0.24
C THR A 111 15.04 -2.56 0.87
N ASP A 112 14.27 -2.58 1.94
CA ASP A 112 13.90 -3.79 2.66
C ASP A 112 12.47 -3.71 3.22
N LEU A 113 11.99 -4.83 3.72
CA LEU A 113 10.85 -4.92 4.63
C LEU A 113 11.31 -5.71 5.84
N VAL A 114 11.19 -5.12 7.03
CA VAL A 114 11.60 -5.75 8.28
C VAL A 114 10.44 -5.89 9.24
N GLN A 115 10.52 -6.88 10.12
CA GLN A 115 9.75 -6.95 11.35
C GLN A 115 10.71 -6.75 12.52
N VAL A 116 10.41 -5.80 13.39
CA VAL A 116 11.16 -5.55 14.62
C VAL A 116 10.32 -5.90 15.84
N ASP A 117 10.98 -6.26 16.94
CA ASP A 117 10.33 -6.45 18.22
C ASP A 117 10.10 -5.10 18.94
N TRP A 118 9.56 -5.15 20.16
CA TRP A 118 9.32 -3.95 20.98
C TRP A 118 10.60 -3.15 21.24
N ASP A 119 11.72 -3.81 21.34
CA ASP A 119 13.02 -3.16 21.64
C ASP A 119 13.76 -2.67 20.39
N GLY A 120 13.23 -2.97 19.19
CA GLY A 120 13.79 -2.57 17.91
C GLY A 120 14.75 -3.58 17.29
N ASN A 121 14.85 -4.79 17.84
CA ASN A 121 15.64 -5.85 17.23
C ASN A 121 14.94 -6.43 16.02
N ILE A 122 15.67 -6.63 14.92
CA ILE A 122 15.13 -7.25 13.71
C ILE A 122 14.91 -8.73 13.97
N VAL A 123 13.66 -9.20 13.81
CA VAL A 123 13.28 -10.60 13.97
C VAL A 123 12.97 -11.29 12.64
N TRP A 124 12.69 -10.52 11.60
CA TRP A 124 12.52 -10.99 10.23
C TRP A 124 12.89 -9.88 9.24
N LYS A 125 13.41 -10.27 8.08
CA LYS A 125 13.80 -9.33 7.02
C LYS A 125 13.63 -9.95 5.64
N PHE A 126 13.15 -9.13 4.69
CA PHE A 126 13.18 -9.39 3.26
C PHE A 126 13.82 -8.21 2.52
N ASP A 127 14.84 -8.48 1.70
CA ASP A 127 15.57 -7.48 0.91
C ASP A 127 16.11 -8.04 -0.43
N LYS A 128 15.63 -9.21 -0.87
CA LYS A 128 16.23 -9.94 -2.00
C LYS A 128 15.27 -10.12 -3.18
N ALA A 129 14.48 -9.11 -3.52
CA ALA A 129 13.64 -9.19 -4.71
C ALA A 129 14.46 -8.93 -5.99
N GLU A 130 15.29 -7.89 -5.99
CA GLU A 130 16.03 -7.46 -7.16
C GLU A 130 17.40 -6.90 -6.79
N TYR A 131 18.44 -7.25 -7.59
CA TYR A 131 19.77 -6.64 -7.44
C TYR A 131 19.83 -5.36 -8.27
N ILE A 132 20.06 -4.23 -7.62
CA ILE A 132 19.98 -2.90 -8.23
C ILE A 132 21.37 -2.26 -8.30
N GLU A 133 21.69 -1.74 -9.48
CA GLU A 133 22.94 -1.02 -9.78
C GLU A 133 22.59 0.39 -10.28
N ASP A 134 22.35 1.31 -9.37
CA ASP A 134 22.03 2.70 -9.71
C ASP A 134 23.32 3.52 -9.92
N PRO A 135 23.38 4.40 -10.95
CA PRO A 135 24.58 5.19 -11.22
C PRO A 135 24.97 6.09 -10.06
N GLY A 136 26.15 5.82 -9.46
CA GLY A 136 26.69 6.59 -8.34
C GLY A 136 26.24 6.13 -6.95
N GLU A 137 25.48 5.03 -6.89
CA GLU A 137 25.11 4.35 -5.66
C GLU A 137 25.88 3.03 -5.53
N GLU A 138 26.00 2.49 -4.32
CA GLU A 138 26.55 1.15 -4.12
C GLU A 138 25.53 0.10 -4.56
N PRO A 139 25.91 -0.86 -5.43
CA PRO A 139 25.02 -1.94 -5.86
C PRO A 139 24.54 -2.78 -4.69
N GLN A 140 23.23 -3.08 -4.63
CA GLN A 140 22.67 -3.84 -3.54
C GLN A 140 21.39 -4.60 -3.94
N TRP A 141 21.06 -5.63 -3.18
CA TRP A 141 19.76 -6.25 -3.20
C TRP A 141 18.73 -5.36 -2.55
N MET A 142 17.52 -5.28 -3.13
CA MET A 142 16.40 -4.50 -2.58
C MET A 142 15.10 -5.30 -2.65
N ALA A 143 14.23 -5.07 -1.66
CA ALA A 143 12.85 -5.53 -1.68
C ALA A 143 12.00 -4.78 -2.71
N ARG A 144 12.30 -3.50 -2.92
CA ARG A 144 11.53 -2.54 -3.73
C ARG A 144 10.06 -2.45 -3.31
N GLN A 145 9.78 -2.72 -2.00
CA GLN A 145 8.46 -2.61 -1.42
C GLN A 145 7.97 -1.17 -1.47
N HIS A 146 6.70 -0.99 -1.77
CA HIS A 146 6.00 0.29 -1.69
C HIS A 146 4.55 0.08 -1.23
N HIS A 147 3.92 1.13 -0.74
CA HIS A 147 2.52 1.30 -0.37
C HIS A 147 1.92 0.23 0.54
N ASP A 148 2.13 -1.07 0.32
CA ASP A 148 1.42 -2.08 1.12
C ASP A 148 2.16 -3.41 1.26
N TYR A 149 1.84 -4.14 2.32
CA TYR A 149 2.24 -5.52 2.57
C TYR A 149 1.30 -6.14 3.61
N GLN A 150 1.20 -7.47 3.62
CA GLN A 150 0.31 -8.17 4.55
C GLN A 150 0.94 -9.47 5.05
N ARG A 151 1.14 -9.58 6.36
CA ARG A 151 1.54 -10.84 7.01
C ARG A 151 0.36 -11.79 7.07
N GLU A 152 0.58 -13.08 6.84
CA GLU A 152 -0.42 -14.14 6.96
C GLU A 152 -1.19 -14.08 8.29
N GLY A 153 -2.50 -14.26 8.21
CA GLY A 153 -3.41 -14.20 9.36
C GLY A 153 -3.65 -12.77 9.90
N ASN A 154 -2.98 -11.76 9.35
CA ASN A 154 -3.19 -10.36 9.69
C ASN A 154 -3.92 -9.64 8.57
N THR A 155 -4.76 -8.67 8.92
CA THR A 155 -5.46 -7.84 7.95
C THR A 155 -4.76 -6.51 7.77
N VAL A 156 -4.95 -5.90 6.60
CA VAL A 156 -4.35 -4.59 6.31
C VAL A 156 -5.01 -3.50 7.14
N GLY A 157 -4.23 -2.85 8.00
CA GLY A 157 -4.57 -1.59 8.63
C GLY A 157 -5.61 -1.64 9.77
N TYR A 158 -6.24 -2.77 10.09
CA TYR A 158 -7.21 -2.86 11.17
C TYR A 158 -7.32 -4.27 11.75
N TYR A 159 -7.82 -4.34 13.00
CA TYR A 159 -8.09 -5.60 13.66
C TYR A 159 -9.40 -6.20 13.16
N VAL A 160 -9.39 -7.50 12.89
CA VAL A 160 -10.59 -8.28 12.60
C VAL A 160 -10.74 -9.36 13.67
N PRO A 161 -11.88 -9.42 14.37
CA PRO A 161 -12.14 -10.50 15.34
C PRO A 161 -11.99 -11.87 14.69
N GLY A 162 -11.25 -12.77 15.36
CA GLY A 162 -10.97 -14.11 14.84
C GLY A 162 -9.75 -14.22 13.93
N SER A 163 -9.03 -13.10 13.66
CA SER A 163 -7.72 -13.16 13.01
C SER A 163 -6.69 -13.87 13.89
N ASP A 164 -5.78 -14.59 13.24
CA ASP A 164 -4.63 -15.27 13.86
C ASP A 164 -3.32 -14.78 13.21
N PRO A 165 -2.90 -13.52 13.49
CA PRO A 165 -1.71 -12.95 12.87
C PRO A 165 -0.46 -13.73 13.24
N LYS A 166 0.33 -14.11 12.23
CA LYS A 166 1.60 -14.79 12.40
C LYS A 166 2.71 -13.79 12.73
N THR A 167 3.40 -14.00 13.83
CA THR A 167 4.47 -13.11 14.30
C THR A 167 5.86 -13.73 14.31
N ASN A 168 5.93 -15.04 14.13
CA ASN A 168 7.17 -15.83 14.13
C ASN A 168 7.19 -16.91 13.04
N SER A 169 6.31 -16.78 12.06
CA SER A 169 6.12 -17.73 10.95
C SER A 169 5.19 -17.10 9.92
N GLY A 170 4.81 -17.90 8.92
CA GLY A 170 3.83 -17.53 7.90
C GLY A 170 4.41 -16.67 6.78
N ASN A 171 3.66 -16.58 5.70
CA ASN A 171 4.05 -15.85 4.52
C ASN A 171 3.72 -14.35 4.64
N THR A 172 4.36 -13.55 3.81
CA THR A 172 4.08 -12.11 3.69
C THR A 172 3.80 -11.78 2.23
N LEU A 173 2.63 -11.24 1.95
CA LEU A 173 2.38 -10.57 0.68
C LEU A 173 3.03 -9.20 0.71
N ILE A 174 3.73 -8.85 -0.37
CA ILE A 174 4.48 -7.60 -0.49
C ILE A 174 4.15 -6.98 -1.85
N LEU A 175 3.63 -5.76 -1.84
CA LEU A 175 3.51 -4.96 -3.04
C LEU A 175 4.87 -4.30 -3.30
N ALA A 176 5.42 -4.49 -4.50
CA ALA A 176 6.75 -4.04 -4.87
C ALA A 176 6.79 -3.56 -6.32
N HIS A 177 7.85 -2.84 -6.67
CA HIS A 177 8.14 -2.49 -8.04
C HIS A 177 9.13 -3.47 -8.69
N LYS A 178 9.01 -3.59 -10.02
CA LYS A 178 9.96 -4.31 -10.87
C LYS A 178 10.16 -3.57 -12.19
N ASN A 179 11.40 -3.37 -12.58
CA ASN A 179 11.69 -2.81 -13.90
C ASN A 179 11.50 -3.88 -14.97
N VAL A 180 10.57 -3.63 -15.91
CA VAL A 180 10.29 -4.57 -17.00
C VAL A 180 10.23 -3.86 -18.35
N HIS A 181 10.55 -4.59 -19.40
CA HIS A 181 10.40 -4.12 -20.79
C HIS A 181 9.33 -4.97 -21.48
N VAL A 182 8.15 -4.38 -21.68
CA VAL A 182 6.99 -5.03 -22.31
C VAL A 182 6.56 -4.21 -23.53
N PRO A 183 7.05 -4.57 -24.74
CA PRO A 183 6.79 -3.80 -25.96
C PRO A 183 5.32 -3.67 -26.35
N ALA A 184 4.46 -4.54 -25.83
CA ALA A 184 3.00 -4.44 -26.03
C ALA A 184 2.38 -3.24 -25.27
N ILE A 185 3.03 -2.78 -24.19
CA ILE A 185 2.58 -1.67 -23.35
C ILE A 185 3.32 -0.39 -23.75
N SER A 186 4.67 -0.45 -23.80
CA SER A 186 5.51 0.68 -24.22
C SER A 186 6.86 0.19 -24.75
N ASP A 187 7.49 0.98 -25.63
CA ASP A 187 8.89 0.79 -26.04
C ASP A 187 9.89 1.30 -24.98
N LYS A 188 9.39 1.93 -23.93
CA LYS A 188 10.17 2.41 -22.78
C LYS A 188 10.18 1.37 -21.65
N MET A 189 11.14 1.52 -20.74
CA MET A 189 11.14 0.75 -19.51
C MET A 189 9.93 1.09 -18.67
N LEU A 190 9.26 0.09 -18.13
CA LEU A 190 8.17 0.23 -17.20
C LEU A 190 8.66 0.01 -15.77
N LEU A 191 8.13 0.78 -14.86
CA LEU A 191 8.11 0.49 -13.43
C LEU A 191 6.80 -0.26 -13.17
N ASP A 192 6.87 -1.58 -13.18
CA ASP A 192 5.69 -2.43 -13.04
C ASP A 192 5.41 -2.75 -11.59
N ASP A 193 4.13 -2.79 -11.23
CA ASP A 193 3.70 -3.26 -9.92
C ASP A 193 3.71 -4.79 -9.89
N VAL A 194 4.30 -5.35 -8.86
CA VAL A 194 4.37 -6.79 -8.62
C VAL A 194 3.93 -7.11 -7.19
N ILE A 195 3.25 -8.24 -7.04
CA ILE A 195 2.93 -8.79 -5.72
C ILE A 195 3.81 -10.02 -5.54
N TYR A 196 4.65 -9.99 -4.52
CA TYR A 196 5.38 -11.17 -4.04
C TYR A 196 4.67 -11.79 -2.86
N GLU A 197 4.65 -13.10 -2.78
CA GLU A 197 4.46 -13.83 -1.54
C GLU A 197 5.81 -14.39 -1.11
N VAL A 198 6.25 -13.99 0.07
CA VAL A 198 7.55 -14.33 0.63
C VAL A 198 7.32 -15.17 1.88
N ASP A 199 7.99 -16.32 1.99
CA ASP A 199 7.91 -17.15 3.17
C ASP A 199 8.73 -16.59 4.35
N TRP A 200 8.72 -17.32 5.48
CA TRP A 200 9.45 -16.88 6.66
C TRP A 200 10.97 -16.89 6.48
N ASP A 201 11.49 -17.74 5.60
CA ASP A 201 12.91 -17.85 5.32
C ASP A 201 13.40 -16.77 4.32
N GLY A 202 12.48 -15.99 3.76
CA GLY A 202 12.76 -14.90 2.82
C GLY A 202 12.78 -15.33 1.36
N ASP A 203 12.26 -16.51 1.06
CA ASP A 203 12.15 -16.99 -0.32
C ASP A 203 10.83 -16.55 -0.96
N ILE A 204 10.89 -16.09 -2.22
CA ILE A 204 9.68 -15.75 -3.00
C ILE A 204 9.03 -17.06 -3.46
N VAL A 205 7.84 -17.35 -2.94
CA VAL A 205 7.08 -18.58 -3.23
C VAL A 205 5.96 -18.37 -4.25
N TRP A 206 5.58 -17.10 -4.51
CA TRP A 206 4.61 -16.73 -5.53
C TRP A 206 4.84 -15.29 -6.01
N GLU A 207 4.61 -15.05 -7.30
CA GLU A 207 4.74 -13.73 -7.94
C GLU A 207 3.54 -13.47 -8.86
N TRP A 208 3.04 -12.24 -8.88
CA TRP A 208 2.03 -11.77 -9.82
C TRP A 208 2.38 -10.36 -10.29
N LYS A 209 2.41 -10.12 -11.61
CA LYS A 209 2.78 -8.83 -12.21
C LYS A 209 1.60 -8.24 -12.96
N VAL A 210 1.37 -6.94 -12.81
CA VAL A 210 0.28 -6.25 -13.51
C VAL A 210 0.48 -6.30 -15.02
N SER A 211 1.71 -6.19 -15.51
CA SER A 211 2.00 -6.18 -16.94
C SER A 211 1.65 -7.50 -17.66
N ASP A 212 1.68 -8.63 -16.97
CA ASP A 212 1.28 -9.93 -17.54
C ASP A 212 -0.23 -9.99 -17.85
N HIS A 213 -1.03 -9.07 -17.25
CA HIS A 213 -2.48 -9.00 -17.37
C HIS A 213 -2.99 -7.78 -18.17
N PHE A 214 -2.11 -7.14 -18.96
CA PHE A 214 -2.41 -5.90 -19.68
C PHE A 214 -3.70 -5.95 -20.49
N GLU A 215 -3.97 -7.05 -21.19
CA GLU A 215 -5.18 -7.22 -21.99
C GLU A 215 -6.44 -7.28 -21.12
N GLU A 216 -6.35 -7.90 -19.95
CA GLU A 216 -7.45 -8.07 -19.01
C GLU A 216 -7.83 -6.75 -18.31
N LEU A 217 -6.90 -5.79 -18.22
CA LEU A 217 -7.17 -4.46 -17.66
C LEU A 217 -8.21 -3.69 -18.49
N GLY A 218 -8.27 -3.92 -19.80
CA GLY A 218 -9.35 -3.43 -20.65
C GLY A 218 -9.23 -1.99 -21.10
N PHE A 219 -8.01 -1.46 -21.21
CA PHE A 219 -7.76 -0.14 -21.77
C PHE A 219 -8.17 -0.06 -23.24
N ASP A 220 -8.81 1.04 -23.62
CA ASP A 220 -9.14 1.31 -25.02
C ASP A 220 -7.90 1.71 -25.85
N ALA A 221 -8.07 1.83 -27.16
CA ALA A 221 -6.98 2.16 -28.07
C ALA A 221 -6.34 3.54 -27.80
N ILE A 222 -7.10 4.49 -27.24
CA ILE A 222 -6.58 5.82 -26.92
C ILE A 222 -5.67 5.74 -25.71
N ALA A 223 -6.13 5.10 -24.64
CA ALA A 223 -5.34 4.91 -23.42
C ALA A 223 -4.07 4.10 -23.70
N ARG A 224 -4.17 2.99 -24.46
CA ARG A 224 -3.01 2.19 -24.89
C ARG A 224 -2.00 3.01 -25.69
N ASN A 225 -2.45 3.85 -26.61
CA ASN A 225 -1.56 4.69 -27.41
C ASN A 225 -0.85 5.76 -26.56
N LEU A 226 -1.52 6.31 -25.55
CA LEU A 226 -0.93 7.27 -24.61
C LEU A 226 0.15 6.59 -23.76
N MET A 227 -0.15 5.44 -23.15
CA MET A 227 0.80 4.65 -22.36
C MET A 227 2.01 4.20 -23.20
N TYR A 228 1.79 3.82 -24.44
CA TYR A 228 2.88 3.42 -25.33
C TYR A 228 3.91 4.53 -25.55
N ARG A 229 3.43 5.77 -25.71
CA ARG A 229 4.27 6.96 -25.92
C ARG A 229 4.92 7.46 -24.64
N ASP A 230 4.16 7.45 -23.56
CA ASP A 230 4.59 7.94 -22.27
C ASP A 230 3.90 7.17 -21.12
N PRO A 231 4.53 6.12 -20.61
CA PRO A 231 3.97 5.35 -19.50
C PRO A 231 3.83 6.14 -18.19
N ASN A 232 4.47 7.31 -18.08
CA ASN A 232 4.28 8.23 -16.94
C ASN A 232 3.14 9.24 -17.16
N TYR A 233 2.35 9.11 -18.21
CA TYR A 233 1.36 10.13 -18.59
C TYR A 233 0.36 10.44 -17.46
N TYR A 234 -0.02 9.43 -16.69
CA TYR A 234 -1.00 9.56 -15.62
C TYR A 234 -0.41 10.00 -14.27
N THR A 235 0.86 9.75 -14.02
CA THR A 235 1.49 10.05 -12.72
C THR A 235 1.71 11.54 -12.48
N GLY A 236 1.61 12.36 -13.52
CA GLY A 236 1.89 13.80 -13.41
C GLY A 236 3.35 14.15 -13.05
N PHE A 237 4.21 13.16 -12.89
CA PHE A 237 5.64 13.34 -12.65
C PHE A 237 6.42 13.59 -13.96
N GLY A 238 5.77 14.16 -14.97
CA GLY A 238 6.37 14.45 -16.26
C GLY A 238 7.76 15.04 -16.12
N ASN A 239 8.76 14.42 -16.74
CA ASN A 239 10.20 14.64 -16.64
C ASN A 239 10.90 13.99 -15.44
N SER A 240 10.28 13.11 -14.67
CA SER A 240 11.01 12.27 -13.74
C SER A 240 11.90 11.31 -14.53
N HIS A 241 13.13 11.08 -14.07
CA HIS A 241 14.02 10.06 -14.62
C HIS A 241 13.61 8.64 -14.20
N ILE A 242 12.45 8.51 -13.57
CA ILE A 242 11.88 7.27 -13.07
C ILE A 242 11.34 6.47 -14.26
N ALA A 243 11.59 5.18 -14.28
CA ALA A 243 10.99 4.25 -15.25
C ALA A 243 9.45 4.39 -15.20
N GLY A 244 8.79 4.17 -16.34
CA GLY A 244 7.35 4.45 -16.49
C GLY A 244 6.46 3.76 -15.50
N ASP A 245 6.02 4.48 -14.50
CA ASP A 245 5.05 4.08 -13.49
C ASP A 245 3.64 4.20 -14.09
N TRP A 246 3.12 3.12 -14.63
CA TRP A 246 2.00 3.16 -15.57
C TRP A 246 0.64 2.78 -14.97
N VAL A 247 0.61 2.13 -13.82
CA VAL A 247 -0.65 1.76 -13.12
C VAL A 247 -0.69 2.25 -11.68
N HIS A 248 0.44 2.34 -11.02
CA HIS A 248 0.60 2.85 -9.66
C HIS A 248 -0.36 2.23 -8.64
N THR A 249 -0.10 0.99 -8.26
CA THR A 249 -0.90 0.28 -7.27
C THR A 249 -0.68 0.86 -5.88
N ASN A 250 -1.76 1.26 -5.19
CA ASN A 250 -1.69 1.93 -3.88
C ASN A 250 -2.06 1.02 -2.70
N SER A 251 -2.75 -0.08 -2.93
CA SER A 251 -3.15 -0.96 -1.86
C SER A 251 -3.29 -2.39 -2.32
N MET A 252 -3.15 -3.30 -1.37
CA MET A 252 -3.26 -4.73 -1.56
C MET A 252 -3.80 -5.38 -0.30
N SER A 253 -4.77 -6.28 -0.42
CA SER A 253 -5.29 -7.04 0.71
C SER A 253 -5.85 -8.39 0.28
N VAL A 254 -5.65 -9.40 1.12
CA VAL A 254 -6.46 -10.62 1.05
C VAL A 254 -7.89 -10.29 1.45
N LEU A 255 -8.88 -10.84 0.73
CA LEU A 255 -10.30 -10.53 0.99
C LEU A 255 -10.77 -11.00 2.37
N GLY A 256 -10.28 -12.14 2.84
CA GLY A 256 -10.74 -12.76 4.07
C GLY A 256 -12.20 -13.27 4.02
N PRO A 257 -12.71 -13.81 5.12
CA PRO A 257 -14.10 -14.26 5.22
C PRO A 257 -15.09 -13.15 4.89
N ASN A 258 -16.05 -13.43 4.00
CA ASN A 258 -16.99 -12.43 3.55
C ASN A 258 -18.31 -13.03 3.08
N LYS A 259 -19.36 -12.22 3.21
CA LYS A 259 -20.74 -12.62 2.90
C LYS A 259 -21.02 -12.95 1.43
N TRP A 260 -20.23 -12.46 0.49
CA TRP A 260 -20.45 -12.74 -0.94
C TRP A 260 -19.98 -14.14 -1.29
N TYR A 261 -18.82 -14.55 -0.75
CA TYR A 261 -18.36 -15.94 -0.87
C TYR A 261 -19.31 -16.90 -0.17
N ASP A 262 -19.81 -16.55 1.01
CA ASP A 262 -20.80 -17.35 1.76
C ASP A 262 -22.12 -17.51 0.99
N ALA A 263 -22.47 -16.48 0.20
CA ALA A 263 -23.63 -16.52 -0.71
C ALA A 263 -23.36 -17.28 -2.03
N GLY A 264 -22.16 -17.82 -2.23
CA GLY A 264 -21.82 -18.68 -3.38
C GLY A 264 -21.04 -17.97 -4.51
N ASP A 265 -20.71 -16.68 -4.38
CA ASP A 265 -19.92 -15.97 -5.39
C ASP A 265 -18.43 -16.29 -5.23
N LYS A 266 -17.92 -17.17 -6.12
CA LYS A 266 -16.55 -17.66 -6.06
C LYS A 266 -15.49 -16.59 -6.36
N ARG A 267 -15.84 -15.48 -7.01
CA ARG A 267 -14.92 -14.35 -7.25
C ARG A 267 -14.39 -13.75 -5.96
N PHE A 268 -15.18 -13.85 -4.88
CA PHE A 268 -14.83 -13.32 -3.55
C PHE A 268 -14.26 -14.38 -2.61
N HIS A 269 -13.54 -15.40 -3.15
CA HIS A 269 -12.87 -16.39 -2.32
C HIS A 269 -12.00 -15.71 -1.24
N PRO A 270 -12.02 -16.16 0.02
CA PRO A 270 -11.28 -15.52 1.11
C PRO A 270 -9.79 -15.33 0.86
N ASP A 271 -9.15 -16.21 0.11
CA ASP A 271 -7.72 -16.13 -0.20
C ASP A 271 -7.40 -15.25 -1.42
N ASN A 272 -8.43 -14.77 -2.14
CA ASN A 272 -8.21 -13.88 -3.27
C ASN A 272 -7.70 -12.51 -2.80
N ILE A 273 -6.94 -11.85 -3.69
CA ILE A 273 -6.28 -10.59 -3.40
C ILE A 273 -7.02 -9.46 -4.12
N ILE A 274 -7.39 -8.41 -3.40
CA ILE A 274 -7.89 -7.17 -3.98
C ILE A 274 -6.77 -6.14 -4.03
N ILE A 275 -6.66 -5.44 -5.17
CA ILE A 275 -5.72 -4.32 -5.35
C ILE A 275 -6.44 -3.10 -5.93
N ASP A 276 -5.83 -1.95 -5.69
CA ASP A 276 -6.23 -0.65 -6.22
C ASP A 276 -5.08 -0.05 -7.03
N CYS A 277 -5.29 0.13 -8.34
CA CYS A 277 -4.34 0.75 -9.26
C CYS A 277 -4.79 2.20 -9.54
N ARG A 278 -4.19 3.16 -8.83
CA ARG A 278 -4.59 4.58 -8.83
C ARG A 278 -4.59 5.19 -10.23
N ASP A 279 -3.45 5.10 -10.93
CA ASP A 279 -3.28 5.79 -12.20
C ASP A 279 -3.98 5.07 -13.35
N ALA A 280 -4.17 3.78 -13.22
CA ALA A 280 -5.01 3.01 -14.12
C ALA A 280 -6.52 3.19 -13.86
N ASN A 281 -6.89 3.76 -12.70
CA ASN A 281 -8.26 3.94 -12.28
C ASN A 281 -9.03 2.60 -12.21
N ILE A 282 -8.40 1.58 -11.64
CA ILE A 282 -8.91 0.21 -11.57
C ILE A 282 -8.85 -0.31 -10.14
N ILE A 283 -9.91 -0.99 -9.72
CA ILE A 283 -9.90 -1.90 -8.57
C ILE A 283 -10.17 -3.29 -9.12
N LEU A 284 -9.37 -4.27 -8.74
CA LEU A 284 -9.54 -5.64 -9.23
C LEU A 284 -9.32 -6.70 -8.15
N ILE A 285 -9.83 -7.91 -8.40
CA ILE A 285 -9.63 -9.09 -7.58
C ILE A 285 -8.88 -10.13 -8.39
N ILE A 286 -7.78 -10.60 -7.84
CA ILE A 286 -6.93 -11.66 -8.36
C ILE A 286 -7.34 -12.97 -7.68
N GLU A 287 -7.68 -13.98 -8.45
CA GLU A 287 -7.82 -15.35 -7.94
C GLU A 287 -6.43 -15.90 -7.60
N LYS A 288 -6.13 -16.00 -6.32
CA LYS A 288 -4.79 -16.40 -5.84
C LYS A 288 -4.30 -17.72 -6.42
N ALA A 289 -5.22 -18.68 -6.62
CA ALA A 289 -4.89 -20.01 -7.10
C ALA A 289 -4.46 -20.06 -8.56
N THR A 290 -4.96 -19.15 -9.41
CA THR A 290 -4.73 -19.17 -10.86
C THR A 290 -3.96 -17.95 -11.37
N GLY A 291 -3.94 -16.86 -10.61
CA GLY A 291 -3.43 -15.55 -11.02
C GLY A 291 -4.39 -14.74 -11.90
N ASN A 292 -5.55 -15.29 -12.27
CA ASN A 292 -6.50 -14.60 -13.16
C ASN A 292 -7.21 -13.45 -12.45
N ILE A 293 -7.53 -12.38 -13.20
CA ILE A 293 -8.44 -11.32 -12.72
C ILE A 293 -9.89 -11.85 -12.81
N VAL A 294 -10.53 -12.05 -11.64
CA VAL A 294 -11.89 -12.61 -11.58
C VAL A 294 -12.97 -11.57 -11.38
N TRP A 295 -12.60 -10.35 -11.03
CA TRP A 295 -13.51 -9.22 -10.89
C TRP A 295 -12.75 -7.91 -11.01
N LYS A 296 -13.37 -6.88 -11.60
CA LYS A 296 -12.80 -5.52 -11.61
C LYS A 296 -13.86 -4.44 -11.79
N ILE A 297 -13.49 -3.22 -11.37
CA ILE A 297 -14.16 -1.96 -11.68
C ILE A 297 -13.12 -1.05 -12.36
N GLY A 298 -13.53 -0.33 -13.41
CA GLY A 298 -12.63 0.52 -14.19
C GLY A 298 -12.02 -0.24 -15.39
N PRO A 299 -11.20 0.46 -16.18
CA PRO A 299 -10.80 1.88 -16.06
C PRO A 299 -11.93 2.87 -16.41
N TYR A 300 -13.03 2.42 -17.00
CA TYR A 300 -14.18 3.23 -17.43
C TYR A 300 -15.38 2.94 -16.53
N PHE A 301 -15.54 3.73 -15.47
CA PHE A 301 -16.58 3.52 -14.44
C PHE A 301 -17.99 3.60 -14.99
N ASP A 302 -18.22 4.45 -16.00
CA ASP A 302 -19.50 4.58 -16.69
C ASP A 302 -19.94 3.31 -17.44
N GLN A 303 -19.02 2.38 -17.69
CA GLN A 303 -19.31 1.08 -18.32
C GLN A 303 -19.66 -0.02 -17.32
N THR A 304 -19.52 0.24 -16.02
CA THR A 304 -19.85 -0.72 -14.96
C THR A 304 -21.32 -0.60 -14.58
N PRO A 305 -22.18 -1.61 -14.88
CA PRO A 305 -23.62 -1.51 -14.67
C PRO A 305 -24.00 -1.16 -13.23
N GLU A 306 -23.32 -1.78 -12.26
CA GLU A 306 -23.57 -1.58 -10.84
C GLU A 306 -23.28 -0.13 -10.39
N LEU A 307 -22.33 0.54 -11.02
CA LEU A 307 -22.01 1.93 -10.73
C LEU A 307 -22.97 2.90 -11.40
N ARG A 308 -23.44 2.59 -12.61
CA ARG A 308 -24.48 3.38 -13.29
C ARG A 308 -25.77 3.45 -12.47
N GLU A 309 -26.19 2.34 -11.86
CA GLU A 309 -27.37 2.29 -10.98
C GLU A 309 -27.23 3.21 -9.76
N LEU A 310 -26.00 3.59 -9.41
CA LEU A 310 -25.67 4.45 -8.28
C LEU A 310 -25.46 5.90 -8.68
N GLY A 311 -25.59 6.22 -9.97
CA GLY A 311 -25.48 7.59 -10.49
C GLY A 311 -24.04 8.10 -10.63
N TRP A 312 -23.10 7.19 -10.89
CA TRP A 312 -21.70 7.52 -11.20
C TRP A 312 -21.47 7.62 -12.70
#